data_0e1d15d4469fdce7ef0e77ded80064ab
#
_entry.id   0e1d15d4469fdce7ef0e77ded80064ab
#
_cell.length_a   1.000
_cell.length_b   1.000
_cell.length_c   1.000
_cell.angle_alpha   90.00
_cell.angle_beta   90.00
_cell.angle_gamma   90.00
#
_symmetry.space_group_name_H-M   'P 1'
#
loop_
_entity.id
_entity.type
_entity.pdbx_description
1 polymer ?
#
loop_
_entity_poly.entity_id
_entity_poly.type
_entity_poly.pdbx_seq_one_letter_code
_entity_poly.pdbx_strand_id
1 'polypeptide(L)'
;MAETALIPGRVYDLKIGARTVPAQITDIRHRVNVNTQEKLSARTLELNDIGVCHLSLGQDVAFEPYAVNRELGAFILIDRLTRATIGAGMIRFALRRAHNIHRQPIKVDRHQRAALKGQKPVVLWFTGLSGSGKSTIANLVEERLTAEGRHTYLIDGDNLRHGLSRDLGFTEADRVENIRRAAQVASMMADAGLIVLVSLISPYRADRAMAREMMGDIDFIEIFVDAPLAVVEARDVKGLYAKARRGEIINFTGVSSPYEKPESPDLCVDTSAAGPRECASAILAHLRSLG
;
A
#
# COMPACT_ATOMS: atom_id res chain seq x y z
N MET A 1 -3.90 -16.01 -18.34
CA MET A 1 -3.20 -15.17 -17.36
C MET A 1 -3.70 -13.74 -17.53
N ALA A 2 -3.78 -12.99 -16.45
CA ALA A 2 -4.16 -11.57 -16.55
C ALA A 2 -3.02 -10.76 -17.19
N GLU A 3 -3.38 -9.67 -17.88
CA GLU A 3 -2.40 -8.75 -18.50
C GLU A 3 -1.68 -7.85 -17.47
N THR A 4 -1.93 -8.07 -16.18
CA THR A 4 -1.36 -7.25 -15.10
C THR A 4 0.06 -7.67 -14.81
N ALA A 5 0.97 -6.69 -14.78
CA ALA A 5 2.38 -6.91 -14.43
C ALA A 5 2.53 -7.43 -13.00
N LEU A 6 3.52 -8.29 -12.79
CA LEU A 6 3.90 -8.80 -11.48
C LEU A 6 4.86 -7.81 -10.81
N ILE A 7 4.46 -7.32 -9.63
CA ILE A 7 5.08 -6.18 -8.97
C ILE A 7 5.64 -6.60 -7.61
N PRO A 8 6.92 -6.33 -7.33
CA PRO A 8 7.49 -6.50 -6.00
C PRO A 8 6.76 -5.67 -4.94
N GLY A 9 6.66 -6.20 -3.74
CA GLY A 9 5.98 -5.54 -2.63
C GLY A 9 4.47 -5.79 -2.56
N ARG A 10 3.82 -6.15 -3.67
CA ARG A 10 2.40 -6.51 -3.68
C ARG A 10 2.19 -7.91 -3.11
N VAL A 11 1.10 -8.10 -2.35
CA VAL A 11 0.72 -9.39 -1.78
C VAL A 11 -0.23 -10.11 -2.73
N TYR A 12 0.09 -11.36 -3.00
CA TYR A 12 -0.68 -12.28 -3.83
C TYR A 12 -1.07 -13.51 -3.02
N ASP A 13 -2.02 -14.29 -3.49
CA ASP A 13 -2.27 -15.62 -2.98
C ASP A 13 -1.42 -16.62 -3.80
N LEU A 14 -0.49 -17.32 -3.14
CA LEU A 14 0.29 -18.40 -3.73
C LEU A 14 -0.43 -19.72 -3.47
N LYS A 15 -0.78 -20.43 -4.53
CA LYS A 15 -1.35 -21.77 -4.45
C LYS A 15 -0.30 -22.80 -4.86
N ILE A 16 -0.01 -23.70 -3.93
CA ILE A 16 0.90 -24.84 -4.08
C ILE A 16 0.20 -26.12 -3.62
N GLY A 17 0.02 -27.08 -4.51
CA GLY A 17 -0.81 -28.25 -4.24
C GLY A 17 -2.22 -27.85 -3.78
N ALA A 18 -2.63 -28.35 -2.61
CA ALA A 18 -3.93 -28.03 -2.00
C ALA A 18 -3.90 -26.77 -1.11
N ARG A 19 -2.75 -26.16 -0.86
CA ARG A 19 -2.64 -25.00 0.05
C ARG A 19 -2.60 -23.70 -0.71
N THR A 20 -3.26 -22.70 -0.14
CA THR A 20 -3.17 -21.31 -0.60
C THR A 20 -2.70 -20.45 0.58
N VAL A 21 -1.63 -19.68 0.38
CA VAL A 21 -1.03 -18.83 1.41
C VAL A 21 -0.72 -17.45 0.84
N PRO A 22 -0.80 -16.39 1.65
CA PRO A 22 -0.32 -15.08 1.23
C PRO A 22 1.17 -15.14 0.87
N ALA A 23 1.53 -14.53 -0.26
CA ALA A 23 2.91 -14.46 -0.72
C ALA A 23 3.21 -13.06 -1.27
N GLN A 24 4.42 -12.60 -1.02
CA GLN A 24 4.91 -11.33 -1.53
C GLN A 24 6.19 -11.56 -2.33
N ILE A 25 6.27 -10.97 -3.52
CA ILE A 25 7.54 -10.92 -4.24
C ILE A 25 8.39 -9.83 -3.58
N THR A 26 9.50 -10.21 -3.00
CA THR A 26 10.40 -9.28 -2.30
C THR A 26 11.44 -8.68 -3.23
N ASP A 27 11.81 -9.39 -4.29
CA ASP A 27 12.82 -8.95 -5.24
C ASP A 27 12.72 -9.71 -6.56
N ILE A 28 12.93 -9.02 -7.68
CA ILE A 28 13.13 -9.60 -9.01
C ILE A 28 14.63 -9.55 -9.30
N ARG A 29 15.29 -10.69 -9.24
CA ARG A 29 16.73 -10.80 -9.45
C ARG A 29 17.14 -10.46 -10.88
N HIS A 30 16.40 -10.97 -11.85
CA HIS A 30 16.56 -10.70 -13.27
C HIS A 30 15.40 -11.27 -14.07
N ARG A 31 15.14 -10.68 -15.21
CA ARG A 31 14.33 -11.26 -16.28
C ARG A 31 15.24 -12.06 -17.22
N VAL A 32 14.73 -13.14 -17.79
CA VAL A 32 15.43 -13.96 -18.76
C VAL A 32 14.90 -13.65 -20.17
N ASN A 33 15.77 -13.25 -21.07
CA ASN A 33 15.42 -13.18 -22.49
C ASN A 33 15.27 -14.60 -23.02
N VAL A 34 14.07 -14.97 -23.47
CA VAL A 34 13.77 -16.35 -23.90
C VAL A 34 14.55 -16.77 -25.16
N ASN A 35 14.97 -15.83 -25.98
CA ASN A 35 15.69 -16.10 -27.23
C ASN A 35 17.20 -16.20 -27.01
N THR A 36 17.78 -15.28 -26.22
CA THR A 36 19.24 -15.20 -26.02
C THR A 36 19.71 -15.83 -24.72
N GLN A 37 18.78 -16.21 -23.81
CA GLN A 37 19.07 -16.71 -22.46
C GLN A 37 19.81 -15.69 -21.56
N GLU A 38 19.90 -14.43 -22.00
CA GLU A 38 20.57 -13.38 -21.26
C GLU A 38 19.75 -12.95 -20.04
N LYS A 39 20.46 -12.58 -18.96
CA LYS A 39 19.88 -12.06 -17.73
C LYS A 39 19.79 -10.54 -17.83
N LEU A 40 18.57 -10.03 -17.86
CA LEU A 40 18.28 -8.61 -17.97
C LEU A 40 17.80 -8.07 -16.62
N SER A 41 18.22 -6.88 -16.23
CA SER A 41 17.67 -6.21 -15.06
C SER A 41 16.21 -5.85 -15.29
N ALA A 42 15.33 -6.13 -14.33
CA ALA A 42 13.91 -5.79 -14.40
C ALA A 42 13.39 -5.43 -13.02
N ARG A 43 12.47 -4.46 -12.96
CA ARG A 43 11.76 -4.07 -11.74
C ARG A 43 10.34 -4.65 -11.66
N THR A 44 9.79 -5.07 -12.81
CA THR A 44 8.49 -5.72 -12.96
C THR A 44 8.64 -6.87 -13.94
N LEU A 45 7.71 -7.83 -13.91
CA LEU A 45 7.58 -8.84 -14.95
C LEU A 45 6.24 -8.65 -15.65
N GLU A 46 6.29 -8.42 -16.95
CA GLU A 46 5.13 -8.25 -17.81
C GLU A 46 4.57 -9.60 -18.27
N LEU A 47 3.44 -9.57 -18.98
CA LEU A 47 2.86 -10.76 -19.58
C LEU A 47 3.90 -11.49 -20.47
N ASN A 48 4.02 -12.81 -20.26
CA ASN A 48 4.98 -13.70 -20.92
C ASN A 48 6.46 -13.48 -20.57
N ASP A 49 6.78 -12.61 -19.62
CA ASP A 49 8.14 -12.53 -19.09
C ASP A 49 8.46 -13.74 -18.23
N ILE A 50 9.71 -14.19 -18.33
CA ILE A 50 10.29 -15.20 -17.43
C ILE A 50 11.32 -14.53 -16.55
N GLY A 51 11.20 -14.69 -15.24
CA GLY A 51 12.11 -14.07 -14.29
C GLY A 51 12.48 -14.96 -13.11
N VAL A 52 13.55 -14.60 -12.44
CA VAL A 52 13.94 -15.19 -11.16
C VAL A 52 13.62 -14.21 -10.05
N CYS A 53 12.76 -14.63 -9.13
CA CYS A 53 12.25 -13.81 -8.06
C CYS A 53 12.52 -14.41 -6.69
N HIS A 54 12.61 -13.57 -5.69
CA HIS A 54 12.52 -13.96 -4.29
C HIS A 54 11.09 -13.77 -3.80
N LEU A 55 10.57 -14.79 -3.11
CA LEU A 55 9.23 -14.73 -2.50
C LEU A 55 9.35 -14.85 -0.97
N SER A 56 8.51 -14.09 -0.28
CA SER A 56 8.25 -14.25 1.14
C SER A 56 6.83 -14.80 1.30
N LEU A 57 6.67 -15.86 2.08
CA LEU A 57 5.38 -16.48 2.36
C LEU A 57 4.89 -16.03 3.74
N GLY A 58 3.60 -15.76 3.87
CA GLY A 58 2.97 -15.37 5.13
C GLY A 58 2.76 -16.56 6.09
N GLN A 59 2.88 -17.79 5.60
CA GLN A 59 2.75 -19.02 6.37
C GLN A 59 3.73 -20.06 5.87
N ASP A 60 4.08 -21.00 6.72
CA ASP A 60 4.95 -22.13 6.37
C ASP A 60 4.23 -23.07 5.39
N VAL A 61 4.95 -23.43 4.33
CA VAL A 61 4.49 -24.37 3.30
C VAL A 61 5.53 -25.46 3.10
N ALA A 62 5.08 -26.71 3.12
CA ALA A 62 5.94 -27.81 2.71
C ALA A 62 6.12 -27.75 1.19
N PHE A 63 7.36 -27.81 0.74
CA PHE A 63 7.69 -27.86 -0.68
C PHE A 63 8.98 -28.63 -0.91
N GLU A 64 9.19 -29.03 -2.16
CA GLU A 64 10.48 -29.53 -2.66
C GLU A 64 10.89 -28.70 -3.88
N PRO A 65 12.20 -28.62 -4.20
CA PRO A 65 12.64 -28.01 -5.44
C PRO A 65 11.95 -28.67 -6.65
N TYR A 66 11.50 -27.87 -7.61
CA TYR A 66 10.79 -28.38 -8.80
C TYR A 66 11.59 -29.43 -9.58
N ALA A 67 12.91 -29.34 -9.57
CA ALA A 67 13.80 -30.33 -10.19
C ALA A 67 13.72 -31.72 -9.51
N VAL A 68 13.30 -31.77 -8.23
CA VAL A 68 13.15 -32.98 -7.44
C VAL A 68 11.72 -33.49 -7.50
N ASN A 69 10.77 -32.60 -7.29
CA ASN A 69 9.34 -32.93 -7.26
C ASN A 69 8.54 -31.83 -7.95
N ARG A 70 7.95 -32.14 -9.09
CA ARG A 70 7.20 -31.18 -9.90
C ARG A 70 5.89 -30.73 -9.25
N GLU A 71 5.22 -31.60 -8.50
CA GLU A 71 3.94 -31.29 -7.85
C GLU A 71 4.13 -30.38 -6.64
N LEU A 72 5.14 -30.66 -5.81
CA LEU A 72 5.46 -29.89 -4.61
C LEU A 72 6.38 -28.68 -4.91
N GLY A 73 6.92 -28.60 -6.11
CA GLY A 73 7.81 -27.50 -6.52
C GLY A 73 7.17 -26.49 -7.46
N ALA A 74 5.92 -26.72 -7.91
CA ALA A 74 5.18 -25.80 -8.77
C ALA A 74 4.13 -25.02 -7.98
N PHE A 75 3.93 -23.76 -8.36
CA PHE A 75 2.90 -22.91 -7.77
C PHE A 75 2.28 -21.97 -8.80
N ILE A 76 1.11 -21.42 -8.47
CA ILE A 76 0.53 -20.29 -9.18
C ILE A 76 0.37 -19.10 -8.24
N LEU A 77 0.44 -17.89 -8.80
CA LEU A 77 0.15 -16.64 -8.13
C LEU A 77 -1.22 -16.13 -8.58
N ILE A 78 -2.05 -15.79 -7.63
CA ILE A 78 -3.42 -15.34 -7.83
C ILE A 78 -3.53 -13.92 -7.29
N ASP A 79 -4.07 -13.02 -8.06
CA ASP A 79 -4.40 -11.68 -7.59
C ASP A 79 -5.56 -11.76 -6.58
N ARG A 80 -5.41 -11.11 -5.44
CA ARG A 80 -6.33 -11.23 -4.30
C ARG A 80 -7.68 -10.55 -4.54
N LEU A 81 -7.71 -9.54 -5.40
CA LEU A 81 -8.94 -8.80 -5.72
C LEU A 81 -9.69 -9.42 -6.88
N THR A 82 -9.00 -9.62 -8.00
CA THR A 82 -9.63 -10.11 -9.23
C THR A 82 -9.79 -11.62 -9.25
N ARG A 83 -9.09 -12.36 -8.36
CA ARG A 83 -8.98 -13.81 -8.34
C ARG A 83 -8.41 -14.41 -9.62
N ALA A 84 -7.84 -13.59 -10.48
CA ALA A 84 -7.19 -14.04 -11.70
C ALA A 84 -5.81 -14.62 -11.41
N THR A 85 -5.43 -15.67 -12.14
CA THR A 85 -4.05 -16.18 -12.13
C THR A 85 -3.16 -15.23 -12.92
N ILE A 86 -2.17 -14.65 -12.25
CA ILE A 86 -1.25 -13.66 -12.82
C ILE A 86 0.10 -14.26 -13.18
N GLY A 87 0.47 -15.40 -12.62
CA GLY A 87 1.73 -16.05 -12.90
C GLY A 87 1.78 -17.49 -12.42
N ALA A 88 2.76 -18.21 -12.91
CA ALA A 88 3.11 -19.54 -12.44
C ALA A 88 4.61 -19.57 -12.19
N GLY A 89 5.04 -20.40 -11.25
CA GLY A 89 6.46 -20.49 -10.92
C GLY A 89 6.93 -21.86 -10.49
N MET A 90 8.23 -22.01 -10.48
CA MET A 90 8.94 -23.22 -10.07
C MET A 90 9.92 -22.86 -8.96
N ILE A 91 9.80 -23.52 -7.81
CA ILE A 91 10.67 -23.30 -6.66
C ILE A 91 12.02 -23.94 -6.93
N ARG A 92 13.08 -23.16 -6.79
CA ARG A 92 14.45 -23.67 -6.92
C ARG A 92 15.00 -24.17 -5.60
N PHE A 93 14.87 -23.35 -4.55
CA PHE A 93 15.35 -23.65 -3.19
C PHE A 93 14.75 -22.69 -2.18
N ALA A 94 14.80 -23.05 -0.90
CA ALA A 94 14.48 -22.16 0.19
C ALA A 94 15.60 -21.14 0.39
N LEU A 95 15.26 -19.86 0.43
CA LEU A 95 16.16 -18.85 0.94
C LEU A 95 16.16 -18.98 2.48
N ARG A 96 17.28 -19.43 3.04
CA ARG A 96 17.47 -19.35 4.48
C ARG A 96 17.63 -17.89 4.86
N ARG A 97 16.52 -17.16 5.07
CA ARG A 97 16.57 -15.95 5.88
C ARG A 97 17.02 -16.39 7.27
N ALA A 98 17.94 -15.65 7.83
CA ALA A 98 18.51 -15.96 9.12
C ALA A 98 17.40 -16.39 10.10
N HIS A 99 17.39 -17.65 10.50
CA HIS A 99 16.50 -18.19 11.55
C HIS A 99 16.69 -17.46 12.90
N ASN A 100 17.57 -16.46 12.93
CA ASN A 100 17.97 -15.67 14.09
C ASN A 100 17.12 -14.41 14.30
N ILE A 101 16.10 -14.14 13.44
CA ILE A 101 15.17 -13.03 13.68
C ILE A 101 14.00 -13.58 14.49
N HIS A 102 14.14 -13.55 15.81
CA HIS A 102 13.05 -13.85 16.72
C HIS A 102 12.32 -12.57 17.09
N ARG A 103 10.99 -12.63 17.09
CA ARG A 103 10.19 -11.52 17.62
C ARG A 103 10.51 -11.38 19.09
N GLN A 104 11.08 -10.23 19.48
CA GLN A 104 11.35 -9.93 20.87
C GLN A 104 10.00 -9.71 21.59
N PRO A 105 9.67 -10.45 22.66
CA PRO A 105 8.47 -10.18 23.43
C PRO A 105 8.60 -8.82 24.12
N ILE A 106 7.70 -7.91 23.80
CA ILE A 106 7.65 -6.56 24.36
C ILE A 106 6.66 -6.59 25.53
N LYS A 107 7.11 -6.15 26.71
CA LYS A 107 6.29 -6.17 27.94
C LYS A 107 5.22 -5.07 27.96
N VAL A 108 5.52 -3.90 27.38
CA VAL A 108 4.55 -2.80 27.28
C VAL A 108 3.81 -2.94 25.96
N ASP A 109 2.53 -3.26 26.03
CA ASP A 109 1.68 -3.47 24.86
C ASP A 109 0.97 -2.17 24.41
N ARG A 110 0.24 -2.27 23.28
CA ARG A 110 -0.53 -1.17 22.72
C ARG A 110 -1.61 -0.67 23.67
N HIS A 111 -2.29 -1.57 24.40
CA HIS A 111 -3.38 -1.19 25.32
C HIS A 111 -2.86 -0.34 26.47
N GLN A 112 -1.71 -0.69 27.01
CA GLN A 112 -1.05 0.11 28.07
C GLN A 112 -0.63 1.49 27.53
N ARG A 113 -0.08 1.57 26.31
CA ARG A 113 0.30 2.85 25.68
C ARG A 113 -0.92 3.72 25.37
N ALA A 114 -2.01 3.12 24.90
CA ALA A 114 -3.27 3.79 24.61
C ALA A 114 -3.93 4.32 25.90
N ALA A 115 -3.96 3.51 26.96
CA ALA A 115 -4.49 3.90 28.26
C ALA A 115 -3.77 5.11 28.86
N LEU A 116 -2.43 5.16 28.76
CA LEU A 116 -1.63 6.32 29.20
C LEU A 116 -1.97 7.61 28.44
N LYS A 117 -2.48 7.51 27.21
CA LYS A 117 -2.89 8.65 26.40
C LYS A 117 -4.38 8.97 26.47
N GLY A 118 -5.16 8.13 27.18
CA GLY A 118 -6.61 8.30 27.30
C GLY A 118 -7.34 8.27 25.95
N GLN A 119 -6.86 7.49 24.99
CA GLN A 119 -7.43 7.43 23.66
C GLN A 119 -7.30 6.04 23.02
N LYS A 120 -8.18 5.75 22.05
CA LYS A 120 -8.11 4.55 21.23
C LYS A 120 -7.25 4.87 19.98
N PRO A 121 -6.21 4.09 19.68
CA PRO A 121 -5.42 4.28 18.48
C PRO A 121 -6.24 3.89 17.24
N VAL A 122 -6.10 4.66 16.18
CA VAL A 122 -6.78 4.46 14.90
C VAL A 122 -5.91 5.01 13.76
N VAL A 123 -6.02 4.42 12.59
CA VAL A 123 -5.39 4.92 11.36
C VAL A 123 -6.47 5.49 10.44
N LEU A 124 -6.38 6.78 10.15
CA LEU A 124 -7.21 7.48 9.18
C LEU A 124 -6.44 7.54 7.85
N TRP A 125 -6.82 6.72 6.89
CA TRP A 125 -6.12 6.58 5.61
C TRP A 125 -6.83 7.36 4.52
N PHE A 126 -6.30 8.55 4.19
CA PHE A 126 -6.82 9.40 3.13
C PHE A 126 -6.27 8.97 1.77
N THR A 127 -7.17 8.64 0.85
CA THR A 127 -6.86 8.33 -0.55
C THR A 127 -7.62 9.24 -1.51
N GLY A 128 -7.10 9.41 -2.73
CA GLY A 128 -7.71 10.28 -3.76
C GLY A 128 -6.65 10.87 -4.70
N LEU A 129 -7.08 11.49 -5.79
CA LEU A 129 -6.22 12.10 -6.79
C LEU A 129 -5.31 13.20 -6.21
N SER A 130 -4.21 13.50 -6.88
CA SER A 130 -3.42 14.71 -6.58
C SER A 130 -4.33 15.94 -6.68
N GLY A 131 -4.20 16.90 -5.77
CA GLY A 131 -5.07 18.10 -5.76
C GLY A 131 -6.50 17.88 -5.26
N SER A 132 -6.89 16.66 -4.81
CA SER A 132 -8.24 16.44 -4.25
C SER A 132 -8.45 17.06 -2.85
N GLY A 133 -7.40 17.57 -2.20
CA GLY A 133 -7.52 18.23 -0.89
C GLY A 133 -7.12 17.36 0.31
N LYS A 134 -6.61 16.13 0.11
CA LYS A 134 -6.23 15.19 1.19
C LYS A 134 -5.41 15.83 2.31
N SER A 135 -4.25 16.39 1.97
CA SER A 135 -3.34 16.97 2.96
C SER A 135 -3.97 18.16 3.70
N THR A 136 -4.74 18.98 3.00
CA THR A 136 -5.45 20.11 3.60
C THR A 136 -6.49 19.64 4.62
N ILE A 137 -7.29 18.63 4.25
CA ILE A 137 -8.34 18.08 5.13
C ILE A 137 -7.69 17.32 6.30
N ALA A 138 -6.65 16.51 6.04
CA ALA A 138 -5.94 15.79 7.08
C ALA A 138 -5.31 16.73 8.13
N ASN A 139 -4.69 17.83 7.69
CA ASN A 139 -4.19 18.87 8.60
C ASN A 139 -5.31 19.49 9.45
N LEU A 140 -6.46 19.83 8.85
CA LEU A 140 -7.59 20.40 9.61
C LEU A 140 -8.18 19.39 10.63
N VAL A 141 -8.18 18.10 10.31
CA VAL A 141 -8.59 17.05 11.24
C VAL A 141 -7.58 16.95 12.37
N GLU A 142 -6.28 16.93 12.06
CA GLU A 142 -5.20 16.84 13.04
C GLU A 142 -5.21 18.04 13.99
N GLU A 143 -5.32 19.27 13.47
CA GLU A 143 -5.42 20.50 14.26
C GLU A 143 -6.54 20.42 15.30
N ARG A 144 -7.73 19.96 14.89
CA ARG A 144 -8.88 19.85 15.80
C ARG A 144 -8.69 18.75 16.83
N LEU A 145 -8.19 17.58 16.45
CA LEU A 145 -7.89 16.49 17.39
C LEU A 145 -6.84 16.93 18.42
N THR A 146 -5.79 17.63 17.96
CA THR A 146 -4.75 18.18 18.84
C THR A 146 -5.33 19.23 19.80
N ALA A 147 -6.21 20.10 19.33
CA ALA A 147 -6.91 21.07 20.18
C ALA A 147 -7.84 20.41 21.24
N GLU A 148 -8.33 19.19 20.96
CA GLU A 148 -9.06 18.33 21.90
C GLU A 148 -8.13 17.53 22.85
N GLY A 149 -6.81 17.77 22.80
CA GLY A 149 -5.82 17.06 23.62
C GLY A 149 -5.50 15.63 23.16
N ARG A 150 -5.85 15.29 21.92
CA ARG A 150 -5.52 13.99 21.34
C ARG A 150 -4.08 13.95 20.83
N HIS A 151 -3.44 12.81 20.99
CA HIS A 151 -2.10 12.56 20.50
C HIS A 151 -2.16 12.03 19.07
N THR A 152 -1.75 12.83 18.11
CA THR A 152 -1.86 12.55 16.68
C THR A 152 -0.50 12.51 16.01
N TYR A 153 -0.46 11.96 14.78
CA TYR A 153 0.67 12.11 13.87
C TYR A 153 0.19 12.04 12.42
N LEU A 154 0.55 13.06 11.63
CA LEU A 154 0.23 13.12 10.20
C LEU A 154 1.42 12.64 9.36
N ILE A 155 1.18 11.56 8.61
CA ILE A 155 2.09 11.03 7.60
C ILE A 155 1.65 11.55 6.24
N ASP A 156 2.37 12.53 5.71
CA ASP A 156 2.11 13.08 4.37
C ASP A 156 3.04 12.47 3.33
N GLY A 157 2.51 12.21 2.13
CA GLY A 157 3.22 11.52 1.07
C GLY A 157 4.43 12.27 0.52
N ASP A 158 4.36 13.59 0.43
CA ASP A 158 5.48 14.40 -0.04
C ASP A 158 6.59 14.42 1.02
N ASN A 159 6.22 14.53 2.30
CA ASN A 159 7.18 14.48 3.41
C ASN A 159 7.90 13.13 3.50
N LEU A 160 7.18 12.02 3.30
CA LEU A 160 7.81 10.69 3.25
C LEU A 160 8.87 10.59 2.15
N ARG A 161 8.64 11.22 1.00
CA ARG A 161 9.57 11.18 -0.13
C ARG A 161 10.82 12.05 0.09
N HIS A 162 10.80 12.99 1.02
CA HIS A 162 12.00 13.72 1.44
C HIS A 162 12.86 12.93 2.43
N GLY A 163 12.31 11.91 3.09
CA GLY A 163 13.00 11.12 4.11
C GLY A 163 12.98 9.61 3.83
N LEU A 164 12.01 8.92 4.41
CA LEU A 164 11.91 7.46 4.42
C LEU A 164 11.88 6.83 3.02
N SER A 165 11.30 7.50 2.04
CA SER A 165 11.12 7.01 0.68
C SER A 165 11.88 7.85 -0.37
N ARG A 166 12.97 8.51 0.03
CA ARG A 166 13.78 9.34 -0.88
C ARG A 166 14.47 8.55 -2.01
N ASP A 167 14.62 7.24 -1.81
CA ASP A 167 15.20 6.29 -2.75
C ASP A 167 14.18 5.80 -3.81
N LEU A 168 12.89 6.13 -3.64
CA LEU A 168 11.81 5.69 -4.50
C LEU A 168 11.44 6.75 -5.54
N GLY A 169 11.23 6.30 -6.79
CA GLY A 169 10.68 7.10 -7.87
C GLY A 169 9.15 7.04 -7.92
N PHE A 170 8.60 7.08 -9.14
CA PHE A 170 7.15 7.09 -9.42
C PHE A 170 6.71 5.92 -10.30
N THR A 171 7.54 4.89 -10.45
CA THR A 171 7.13 3.64 -11.09
C THR A 171 6.06 2.96 -10.26
N GLU A 172 5.34 2.02 -10.84
CA GLU A 172 4.31 1.26 -10.10
C GLU A 172 4.91 0.54 -8.90
N ALA A 173 6.07 -0.13 -9.08
CA ALA A 173 6.79 -0.78 -7.99
C ALA A 173 7.22 0.18 -6.87
N ASP A 174 7.72 1.38 -7.24
CA ASP A 174 8.08 2.40 -6.25
C ASP A 174 6.87 2.90 -5.46
N ARG A 175 5.69 2.97 -6.11
CA ARG A 175 4.43 3.36 -5.43
C ARG A 175 3.98 2.31 -4.44
N VAL A 176 3.98 1.03 -4.84
CA VAL A 176 3.66 -0.10 -3.95
C VAL A 176 4.57 -0.11 -2.74
N GLU A 177 5.88 0.04 -2.94
CA GLU A 177 6.86 0.07 -1.84
C GLU A 177 6.68 1.30 -0.94
N ASN A 178 6.35 2.47 -1.51
CA ASN A 178 6.06 3.67 -0.71
C ASN A 178 4.84 3.46 0.19
N ILE A 179 3.75 2.86 -0.33
CA ILE A 179 2.56 2.53 0.45
C ILE A 179 2.90 1.52 1.55
N ARG A 180 3.66 0.47 1.22
CA ARG A 180 4.09 -0.54 2.20
C ARG A 180 4.89 0.08 3.35
N ARG A 181 5.84 0.98 3.04
CA ARG A 181 6.64 1.69 4.07
C ARG A 181 5.75 2.60 4.92
N ALA A 182 4.86 3.36 4.30
CA ALA A 182 3.92 4.23 5.00
C ALA A 182 3.01 3.44 5.95
N ALA A 183 2.46 2.31 5.48
CA ALA A 183 1.62 1.43 6.28
C ALA A 183 2.39 0.84 7.49
N GLN A 184 3.65 0.43 7.30
CA GLN A 184 4.47 -0.08 8.38
C GLN A 184 4.72 0.99 9.46
N VAL A 185 5.02 2.23 9.07
CA VAL A 185 5.20 3.35 10.00
C VAL A 185 3.88 3.67 10.71
N ALA A 186 2.76 3.71 9.98
CA ALA A 186 1.45 3.96 10.55
C ALA A 186 1.07 2.90 11.60
N SER A 187 1.34 1.62 11.32
CA SER A 187 1.12 0.52 12.26
C SER A 187 1.95 0.69 13.54
N MET A 188 3.23 1.03 13.41
CA MET A 188 4.10 1.25 14.58
C MET A 188 3.65 2.45 15.42
N MET A 189 3.22 3.54 14.78
CA MET A 189 2.73 4.73 15.46
C MET A 189 1.38 4.49 16.16
N ALA A 190 0.48 3.75 15.51
CA ALA A 190 -0.78 3.33 16.13
C ALA A 190 -0.54 2.34 17.27
N ASP A 191 0.44 1.41 17.16
CA ASP A 191 0.87 0.58 18.29
C ASP A 191 1.44 1.41 19.45
N ALA A 192 2.05 2.57 19.17
CA ALA A 192 2.45 3.53 20.21
C ALA A 192 1.27 4.27 20.86
N GLY A 193 0.02 4.00 20.45
CA GLY A 193 -1.21 4.58 21.01
C GLY A 193 -1.61 5.91 20.37
N LEU A 194 -1.15 6.22 19.17
CA LEU A 194 -1.48 7.46 18.46
C LEU A 194 -2.69 7.30 17.54
N ILE A 195 -3.38 8.41 17.27
CA ILE A 195 -4.29 8.58 16.14
C ILE A 195 -3.40 8.99 14.95
N VAL A 196 -3.31 8.13 13.94
CA VAL A 196 -2.41 8.32 12.80
C VAL A 196 -3.22 8.73 11.58
N LEU A 197 -2.88 9.86 10.99
CA LEU A 197 -3.45 10.32 9.74
C LEU A 197 -2.46 10.05 8.61
N VAL A 198 -2.88 9.36 7.56
CA VAL A 198 -2.03 9.04 6.40
C VAL A 198 -2.61 9.69 5.16
N SER A 199 -1.91 10.66 4.59
CA SER A 199 -2.34 11.40 3.39
C SER A 199 -1.50 10.97 2.17
N LEU A 200 -2.01 10.01 1.40
CA LEU A 200 -1.35 9.46 0.22
C LEU A 200 -2.34 9.33 -0.95
N ILE A 201 -1.86 9.39 -2.18
CA ILE A 201 -2.71 9.07 -3.35
C ILE A 201 -3.19 7.63 -3.26
N SER A 202 -2.30 6.68 -2.91
CA SER A 202 -2.56 5.23 -2.80
C SER A 202 -3.50 4.72 -3.91
N PRO A 203 -3.01 4.72 -5.19
CA PRO A 203 -3.90 4.60 -6.34
C PRO A 203 -4.49 3.21 -6.53
N TYR A 204 -3.88 2.17 -5.99
CA TYR A 204 -4.29 0.79 -6.21
C TYR A 204 -5.07 0.23 -5.02
N ARG A 205 -6.20 -0.44 -5.28
CA ARG A 205 -7.03 -1.09 -4.25
C ARG A 205 -6.26 -2.14 -3.48
N ALA A 206 -5.42 -2.92 -4.19
CA ALA A 206 -4.58 -3.95 -3.59
C ALA A 206 -3.64 -3.39 -2.52
N ASP A 207 -3.07 -2.21 -2.78
CA ASP A 207 -2.12 -1.59 -1.85
C ASP A 207 -2.83 -1.03 -0.61
N ARG A 208 -4.04 -0.48 -0.77
CA ARG A 208 -4.87 -0.05 0.36
C ARG A 208 -5.38 -1.22 1.20
N ALA A 209 -5.76 -2.33 0.54
CA ALA A 209 -6.11 -3.57 1.22
C ALA A 209 -4.92 -4.14 2.01
N MET A 210 -3.72 -4.16 1.43
CA MET A 210 -2.49 -4.54 2.12
C MET A 210 -2.23 -3.63 3.34
N ALA A 211 -2.39 -2.31 3.19
CA ALA A 211 -2.22 -1.37 4.30
C ALA A 211 -3.20 -1.68 5.44
N ARG A 212 -4.48 -1.93 5.14
CA ARG A 212 -5.50 -2.33 6.12
C ARG A 212 -5.12 -3.64 6.83
N GLU A 213 -4.69 -4.65 6.09
CA GLU A 213 -4.25 -5.93 6.67
C GLU A 213 -3.05 -5.79 7.62
N MET A 214 -2.11 -4.90 7.31
CA MET A 214 -0.95 -4.64 8.15
C MET A 214 -1.32 -4.02 9.51
N MET A 215 -2.50 -3.44 9.64
CA MET A 215 -2.99 -2.89 10.92
C MET A 215 -3.45 -3.98 11.89
N GLY A 216 -3.83 -5.17 11.38
CA GLY A 216 -4.34 -6.28 12.21
C GLY A 216 -5.63 -5.88 12.91
N ASP A 217 -5.59 -5.79 14.24
CA ASP A 217 -6.71 -5.41 15.11
C ASP A 217 -6.76 -3.90 15.45
N ILE A 218 -5.92 -3.08 14.82
CA ILE A 218 -5.99 -1.62 14.90
C ILE A 218 -7.08 -1.12 13.94
N ASP A 219 -7.97 -0.26 14.40
CA ASP A 219 -8.99 0.34 13.56
C ASP A 219 -8.35 1.09 12.38
N PHE A 220 -8.79 0.77 11.17
CA PHE A 220 -8.35 1.40 9.93
C PHE A 220 -9.58 1.96 9.20
N ILE A 221 -9.59 3.28 9.03
CA ILE A 221 -10.68 4.02 8.38
C ILE A 221 -10.17 4.54 7.04
N GLU A 222 -10.65 3.95 5.94
CA GLU A 222 -10.35 4.42 4.58
C GLU A 222 -11.24 5.60 4.23
N ILE A 223 -10.64 6.77 4.07
CA ILE A 223 -11.32 8.02 3.74
C ILE A 223 -11.04 8.35 2.27
N PHE A 224 -12.07 8.20 1.44
CA PHE A 224 -11.98 8.59 0.04
C PHE A 224 -12.26 10.10 -0.11
N VAL A 225 -11.24 10.87 -0.47
CA VAL A 225 -11.34 12.28 -0.78
C VAL A 225 -11.61 12.42 -2.28
N ASP A 226 -12.89 12.34 -2.63
CA ASP A 226 -13.32 12.38 -4.03
C ASP A 226 -13.30 13.80 -4.59
N ALA A 227 -12.86 13.90 -5.82
CA ALA A 227 -12.98 15.06 -6.68
C ALA A 227 -12.87 14.61 -8.14
N PRO A 228 -13.74 15.06 -9.03
CA PRO A 228 -13.63 14.78 -10.46
C PRO A 228 -12.27 15.21 -11.02
N LEU A 229 -11.73 14.45 -11.99
CA LEU A 229 -10.42 14.75 -12.59
C LEU A 229 -10.35 16.16 -13.15
N ALA A 230 -11.41 16.64 -13.81
CA ALA A 230 -11.48 18.00 -14.33
C ALA A 230 -11.34 19.07 -13.24
N VAL A 231 -11.88 18.81 -12.05
CA VAL A 231 -11.79 19.73 -10.91
C VAL A 231 -10.37 19.79 -10.35
N VAL A 232 -9.71 18.66 -10.18
CA VAL A 232 -8.32 18.63 -9.67
C VAL A 232 -7.32 19.16 -10.69
N GLU A 233 -7.56 18.96 -11.99
CA GLU A 233 -6.78 19.57 -13.07
C GLU A 233 -6.95 21.09 -13.08
N ALA A 234 -8.17 21.60 -12.91
CA ALA A 234 -8.41 23.04 -12.84
C ALA A 234 -7.77 23.68 -11.59
N ARG A 235 -7.72 22.97 -10.47
CA ARG A 235 -7.02 23.41 -9.26
C ARG A 235 -5.52 23.47 -9.43
N ASP A 236 -4.94 22.43 -10.01
CA ASP A 236 -3.49 22.17 -10.27
C ASP A 236 -2.50 22.99 -9.43
N VAL A 237 -2.70 23.01 -8.11
CA VAL A 237 -2.00 23.89 -7.14
C VAL A 237 -0.46 23.81 -7.25
N LYS A 238 0.05 22.66 -7.71
CA LYS A 238 1.48 22.38 -7.85
C LYS A 238 1.97 22.44 -9.31
N GLY A 239 1.10 22.70 -10.27
CA GLY A 239 1.41 22.66 -11.71
C GLY A 239 1.75 21.26 -12.25
N LEU A 240 1.38 20.21 -11.51
CA LEU A 240 1.76 18.83 -11.85
C LEU A 240 0.92 18.25 -12.99
N TYR A 241 -0.37 18.60 -13.07
CA TYR A 241 -1.23 18.17 -14.17
C TYR A 241 -0.80 18.80 -15.49
N ALA A 242 -0.50 20.08 -15.50
CA ALA A 242 0.02 20.76 -16.68
C ALA A 242 1.32 20.12 -17.19
N LYS A 243 2.25 19.76 -16.28
CA LYS A 243 3.49 19.03 -16.62
C LYS A 243 3.21 17.63 -17.15
N ALA A 244 2.29 16.89 -16.51
CA ALA A 244 1.93 15.54 -16.94
C ALA A 244 1.29 15.54 -18.33
N ARG A 245 0.41 16.51 -18.63
CA ARG A 245 -0.21 16.67 -19.95
C ARG A 245 0.81 17.01 -21.05
N ARG A 246 1.88 17.72 -20.71
CA ARG A 246 3.01 17.98 -21.64
C ARG A 246 4.00 16.81 -21.76
N GLY A 247 3.76 15.69 -21.03
CA GLY A 247 4.66 14.53 -21.04
C GLY A 247 5.94 14.70 -20.23
N GLU A 248 6.07 15.79 -19.44
CA GLU A 248 7.23 16.05 -18.57
C GLU A 248 7.26 15.16 -17.34
N ILE A 249 6.10 14.63 -16.92
CA ILE A 249 5.96 13.68 -15.81
C ILE A 249 5.37 12.38 -16.35
N ILE A 250 6.15 11.31 -16.28
CA ILE A 250 5.71 9.96 -16.63
C ILE A 250 5.00 9.32 -15.42
N ASN A 251 4.06 8.41 -15.68
CA ASN A 251 3.33 7.67 -14.64
C ASN A 251 2.55 8.54 -13.66
N PHE A 252 1.96 9.65 -14.11
CA PHE A 252 1.17 10.53 -13.27
C PHE A 252 -0.25 9.97 -13.08
N THR A 253 -0.64 9.74 -11.82
CA THR A 253 -1.95 9.17 -11.47
C THR A 253 -3.10 10.06 -11.94
N GLY A 254 -4.03 9.47 -12.68
CA GLY A 254 -5.18 10.16 -13.26
C GLY A 254 -4.94 10.70 -14.69
N VAL A 255 -3.68 10.70 -15.18
CA VAL A 255 -3.34 11.14 -16.55
C VAL A 255 -2.73 9.99 -17.35
N SER A 256 -1.56 9.50 -16.95
CA SER A 256 -0.83 8.41 -17.60
C SER A 256 -0.74 7.14 -16.75
N SER A 257 -1.25 7.16 -15.52
CA SER A 257 -1.41 5.99 -14.65
C SER A 257 -2.81 5.97 -14.06
N PRO A 258 -3.39 4.79 -13.83
CA PRO A 258 -4.74 4.65 -13.29
C PRO A 258 -4.83 5.09 -11.83
N TYR A 259 -6.03 5.48 -11.41
CA TYR A 259 -6.48 5.57 -10.03
C TYR A 259 -7.70 4.67 -9.86
N GLU A 260 -7.57 3.64 -9.06
CA GLU A 260 -8.64 2.70 -8.74
C GLU A 260 -9.44 3.25 -7.55
N LYS A 261 -10.61 3.84 -7.82
CA LYS A 261 -11.50 4.34 -6.75
C LYS A 261 -11.83 3.21 -5.77
N PRO A 262 -11.88 3.49 -4.44
CA PRO A 262 -12.39 2.54 -3.48
C PRO A 262 -13.82 2.09 -3.84
N GLU A 263 -14.12 0.80 -3.67
CA GLU A 263 -15.48 0.27 -3.89
C GLU A 263 -16.37 0.52 -2.69
N SER A 264 -15.80 0.39 -1.50
CA SER A 264 -16.52 0.52 -0.23
C SER A 264 -15.61 1.21 0.80
N PRO A 265 -15.32 2.53 0.64
CA PRO A 265 -14.56 3.26 1.64
C PRO A 265 -15.40 3.39 2.92
N ASP A 266 -14.75 3.46 4.08
CA ASP A 266 -15.44 3.68 5.34
C ASP A 266 -16.10 5.08 5.39
N LEU A 267 -15.50 6.05 4.71
CA LEU A 267 -16.07 7.38 4.53
C LEU A 267 -15.68 7.96 3.16
N CYS A 268 -16.64 8.63 2.50
CA CYS A 268 -16.40 9.41 1.29
C CYS A 268 -16.69 10.88 1.57
N VAL A 269 -15.78 11.78 1.18
CA VAL A 269 -15.98 13.23 1.22
C VAL A 269 -15.74 13.81 -0.16
N ASP A 270 -16.74 14.52 -0.68
CA ASP A 270 -16.69 15.18 -2.00
C ASP A 270 -16.22 16.63 -1.85
N THR A 271 -15.00 16.90 -2.29
CA THR A 271 -14.42 18.24 -2.21
C THR A 271 -14.80 19.16 -3.38
N SER A 272 -15.59 18.68 -4.33
CA SER A 272 -16.21 19.52 -5.34
C SER A 272 -17.51 20.16 -4.83
N ALA A 273 -18.19 19.52 -3.87
CA ALA A 273 -19.45 19.97 -3.29
C ALA A 273 -19.29 20.64 -1.92
N ALA A 274 -18.27 20.25 -1.14
CA ALA A 274 -18.06 20.71 0.24
C ALA A 274 -16.68 21.35 0.44
N GLY A 275 -16.62 22.34 1.30
CA GLY A 275 -15.36 23.00 1.67
C GLY A 275 -14.47 22.11 2.58
N PRO A 276 -13.15 22.38 2.65
CA PRO A 276 -12.23 21.56 3.45
C PRO A 276 -12.61 21.47 4.93
N ARG A 277 -13.16 22.54 5.52
CA ARG A 277 -13.62 22.58 6.92
C ARG A 277 -14.85 21.70 7.15
N GLU A 278 -15.76 21.64 6.19
CA GLU A 278 -16.96 20.79 6.26
C GLU A 278 -16.57 19.32 6.13
N CYS A 279 -15.69 19.00 5.18
CA CYS A 279 -15.13 17.66 5.04
C CYS A 279 -14.43 17.18 6.32
N ALA A 280 -13.60 18.04 6.94
CA ALA A 280 -12.94 17.73 8.21
C ALA A 280 -13.97 17.52 9.34
N SER A 281 -15.05 18.29 9.39
CA SER A 281 -16.12 18.13 10.37
C SER A 281 -16.85 16.79 10.21
N ALA A 282 -17.13 16.37 8.98
CA ALA A 282 -17.76 15.07 8.68
C ALA A 282 -16.87 13.90 9.13
N ILE A 283 -15.55 14.01 8.89
CA ILE A 283 -14.57 12.97 9.32
C ILE A 283 -14.53 12.87 10.84
N LEU A 284 -14.48 13.99 11.55
CA LEU A 284 -14.47 13.99 13.03
C LEU A 284 -15.79 13.46 13.61
N ALA A 285 -16.93 13.77 12.97
CA ALA A 285 -18.23 13.24 13.40
C ALA A 285 -18.26 11.71 13.22
N HIS A 286 -17.75 11.20 12.10
CA HIS A 286 -17.62 9.76 11.86
C HIS A 286 -16.68 9.09 12.89
N LEU A 287 -15.51 9.67 13.15
CA LEU A 287 -14.57 9.13 14.13
C LEU A 287 -15.19 9.04 15.53
N ARG A 288 -15.95 10.07 15.95
CA ARG A 288 -16.65 10.07 17.26
C ARG A 288 -17.77 9.04 17.33
N SER A 289 -18.38 8.65 16.22
CA SER A 289 -19.41 7.60 16.19
C SER A 289 -18.89 6.19 16.38
N LEU A 290 -17.57 6.00 16.25
CA LEU A 290 -16.91 4.71 16.42
C LEU A 290 -16.43 4.47 17.88
N GLY A 291 -16.55 5.43 18.77
CA GLY A 291 -16.24 5.31 20.20
C GLY A 291 -14.98 6.03 20.61
#